data_49959200f1e5aac32c7e4695cdeccbdb
#
_entry.id   49959200f1e5aac32c7e4695cdeccbdb
#
_cell.length_a   1.000
_cell.length_b   1.000
_cell.length_c   1.000
_cell.angle_alpha   90.00
_cell.angle_beta   90.00
_cell.angle_gamma   90.00
#
_symmetry.space_group_name_H-M   'P 1'
#
loop_
_entity.id
_entity.type
_entity.pdbx_description
1 polymer ?
#
loop_
_entity_poly.entity_id
_entity_poly.type
_entity_poly.pdbx_seq_one_letter_code
_entity_poly.pdbx_strand_id
1 'polypeptide(L)'
;MKTKKELLPIRYDLVPQRGLNEVNKVLTSKLENHEINEWRKGLKWSDAISVLKKHLSEFELGNDYDENGLLHIASVASQALLIAEMYSCYPQGDDRVIGVSNRPIIALDIDDVCLDFIGAFEKKTGIKLNEYWNGSYQIREKLEELSTDEEFWTTLPTKHLPSFEPDMYITSRSIPIEWTKKNLEANGFPCAPVYCVPWNESKIQLMKEHNVSILIDDKPANYLDAIENGIFCYLMDAPHNRYMKNIGHRRIYDLNLNLK
;
A
#
# COMPACT_ATOMS: atom_id res chain seq x y z
N MET A 1 -16.39 -28.49 -13.15
CA MET A 1 -17.74 -27.91 -12.96
C MET A 1 -17.86 -27.45 -11.52
N LYS A 2 -17.88 -26.11 -11.27
CA LYS A 2 -18.15 -25.58 -9.90
C LYS A 2 -19.66 -25.72 -9.69
N THR A 3 -20.09 -26.51 -8.72
CA THR A 3 -21.48 -26.63 -8.29
C THR A 3 -21.99 -25.25 -7.88
N LYS A 4 -23.07 -24.79 -8.52
CA LYS A 4 -23.80 -23.58 -8.17
C LYS A 4 -24.30 -23.76 -6.73
N LYS A 5 -23.72 -23.02 -5.77
CA LYS A 5 -24.18 -23.03 -4.39
C LYS A 5 -25.59 -22.42 -4.38
N GLU A 6 -26.60 -23.20 -4.01
CA GLU A 6 -27.96 -22.67 -3.84
C GLU A 6 -27.89 -21.53 -2.80
N LEU A 7 -28.38 -20.35 -3.21
CA LEU A 7 -28.49 -19.21 -2.32
C LEU A 7 -29.58 -19.48 -1.28
N LEU A 8 -29.23 -19.35 0.00
CA LEU A 8 -30.21 -19.40 1.08
C LEU A 8 -31.24 -18.27 0.91
N PRO A 9 -32.50 -18.46 1.35
CA PRO A 9 -33.48 -17.39 1.33
C PRO A 9 -33.03 -16.18 2.14
N ILE A 10 -33.40 -14.98 1.66
CA ILE A 10 -32.99 -13.72 2.30
C ILE A 10 -33.62 -13.63 3.69
N ARG A 11 -32.82 -13.37 4.70
CA ARG A 11 -33.19 -13.29 6.13
C ARG A 11 -33.11 -11.84 6.60
N TYR A 12 -34.20 -11.10 6.46
CA TYR A 12 -34.29 -9.70 6.89
C TYR A 12 -34.21 -9.52 8.42
N ASP A 13 -34.54 -10.56 9.17
CA ASP A 13 -34.44 -10.60 10.63
C ASP A 13 -33.01 -10.59 11.16
N LEU A 14 -32.01 -10.84 10.31
CA LEU A 14 -30.59 -10.73 10.65
C LEU A 14 -30.05 -9.30 10.60
N VAL A 15 -30.82 -8.34 10.08
CA VAL A 15 -30.39 -6.94 9.99
C VAL A 15 -30.43 -6.30 11.40
N PRO A 16 -29.31 -5.75 11.91
CA PRO A 16 -29.26 -5.14 13.24
C PRO A 16 -30.06 -3.82 13.26
N GLN A 17 -31.25 -3.87 13.87
CA GLN A 17 -32.23 -2.77 13.83
C GLN A 17 -31.69 -1.45 14.43
N ARG A 18 -30.88 -1.52 15.49
CA ARG A 18 -30.29 -0.30 16.08
C ARG A 18 -29.31 0.35 15.11
N GLY A 19 -28.45 -0.43 14.43
CA GLY A 19 -27.56 0.07 13.39
C GLY A 19 -28.32 0.70 12.24
N LEU A 20 -29.39 0.06 11.78
CA LEU A 20 -30.25 0.58 10.72
C LEU A 20 -30.92 1.90 11.12
N ASN A 21 -31.31 2.08 12.39
CA ASN A 21 -31.86 3.33 12.87
C ASN A 21 -30.84 4.48 12.81
N GLU A 22 -29.56 4.21 13.12
CA GLU A 22 -28.51 5.23 12.98
C GLU A 22 -28.27 5.61 11.52
N VAL A 23 -28.28 4.63 10.60
CA VAL A 23 -28.23 4.89 9.16
C VAL A 23 -29.43 5.74 8.69
N ASN A 24 -30.62 5.47 9.18
CA ASN A 24 -31.81 6.24 8.83
C ASN A 24 -31.73 7.69 9.36
N LYS A 25 -31.13 7.95 10.53
CA LYS A 25 -30.86 9.32 11.00
C LYS A 25 -30.00 10.09 10.00
N VAL A 26 -28.92 9.48 9.50
CA VAL A 26 -28.05 10.08 8.47
C VAL A 26 -28.80 10.37 7.20
N LEU A 27 -29.61 9.42 6.71
CA LEU A 27 -30.40 9.62 5.49
C LEU A 27 -31.46 10.71 5.67
N THR A 28 -32.07 10.79 6.85
CA THR A 28 -33.07 11.81 7.19
C THR A 28 -32.46 13.22 7.28
N SER A 29 -31.29 13.36 7.88
CA SER A 29 -30.63 14.67 8.00
C SER A 29 -30.31 15.30 6.65
N LYS A 30 -30.07 14.50 5.62
CA LYS A 30 -29.83 14.99 4.25
C LYS A 30 -31.07 15.65 3.61
N LEU A 31 -32.27 15.37 4.12
CA LEU A 31 -33.50 15.99 3.61
C LEU A 31 -33.60 17.50 3.93
N GLU A 32 -32.78 18.03 4.79
CA GLU A 32 -32.67 19.48 5.02
C GLU A 32 -32.14 20.23 3.78
N ASN A 33 -31.31 19.57 2.99
CA ASN A 33 -30.64 20.16 1.82
C ASN A 33 -30.92 19.47 0.49
N HIS A 34 -31.65 18.33 0.50
CA HIS A 34 -31.91 17.49 -0.65
C HIS A 34 -33.38 17.04 -0.71
N GLU A 35 -33.89 16.84 -1.92
CA GLU A 35 -35.21 16.26 -2.11
C GLU A 35 -35.25 14.79 -1.67
N ILE A 36 -36.45 14.32 -1.31
CA ILE A 36 -36.67 12.90 -0.98
C ILE A 36 -36.21 12.02 -2.14
N ASN A 37 -35.29 11.10 -1.86
CA ASN A 37 -34.72 10.17 -2.85
C ASN A 37 -34.05 10.87 -4.04
N GLU A 38 -33.47 12.03 -3.87
CA GLU A 38 -32.74 12.75 -4.92
C GLU A 38 -31.62 11.90 -5.54
N TRP A 39 -31.01 11.00 -4.75
CA TRP A 39 -30.03 10.03 -5.22
C TRP A 39 -30.53 9.15 -6.38
N ARG A 40 -31.84 8.99 -6.55
CA ARG A 40 -32.47 8.25 -7.67
C ARG A 40 -32.34 9.00 -9.00
N LYS A 41 -32.02 10.31 -8.97
CA LYS A 41 -31.73 11.09 -10.17
C LYS A 41 -30.36 10.74 -10.76
N GLY A 42 -29.58 9.94 -10.04
CA GLY A 42 -28.25 9.46 -10.40
C GLY A 42 -27.14 10.21 -9.68
N LEU A 43 -26.21 9.47 -9.12
CA LEU A 43 -24.98 9.98 -8.52
C LEU A 43 -23.80 9.28 -9.18
N LYS A 44 -22.68 9.99 -9.30
CA LYS A 44 -21.42 9.33 -9.59
C LYS A 44 -21.02 8.46 -8.40
N TRP A 45 -20.63 7.23 -8.69
CA TRP A 45 -20.22 6.31 -7.61
C TRP A 45 -18.96 6.80 -6.89
N SER A 46 -18.06 7.47 -7.61
CA SER A 46 -16.87 8.10 -7.02
C SER A 46 -17.21 9.11 -5.92
N ASP A 47 -18.30 9.87 -6.06
CA ASP A 47 -18.72 10.85 -5.06
C ASP A 47 -19.16 10.15 -3.77
N ALA A 48 -20.01 9.12 -3.89
CA ALA A 48 -20.46 8.31 -2.74
C ALA A 48 -19.28 7.61 -2.06
N ILE A 49 -18.34 7.07 -2.85
CA ILE A 49 -17.11 6.44 -2.34
C ILE A 49 -16.23 7.46 -1.60
N SER A 50 -16.10 8.68 -2.10
CA SER A 50 -15.31 9.73 -1.46
C SER A 50 -15.88 10.11 -0.09
N VAL A 51 -17.20 10.28 0.00
CA VAL A 51 -17.88 10.56 1.29
C VAL A 51 -17.71 9.40 2.26
N LEU A 52 -17.85 8.15 1.78
CA LEU A 52 -17.63 6.94 2.58
C LEU A 52 -16.21 6.93 3.18
N LYS A 53 -15.19 7.14 2.34
CA LYS A 53 -13.79 7.15 2.77
C LYS A 53 -13.51 8.25 3.80
N LYS A 54 -14.06 9.46 3.62
CA LYS A 54 -13.91 10.55 4.57
C LYS A 54 -14.43 10.15 5.96
N HIS A 55 -15.67 9.65 6.05
CA HIS A 55 -16.25 9.25 7.34
C HIS A 55 -15.55 8.03 7.94
N LEU A 56 -15.06 7.10 7.13
CA LEU A 56 -14.30 5.95 7.62
C LEU A 56 -12.98 6.41 8.24
N SER A 57 -12.27 7.33 7.59
CA SER A 57 -11.02 7.90 8.11
C SER A 57 -11.21 8.61 9.46
N GLU A 58 -12.28 9.43 9.60
CA GLU A 58 -12.60 10.09 10.87
C GLU A 58 -12.90 9.07 11.99
N PHE A 59 -13.64 8.02 11.67
CA PHE A 59 -13.93 6.95 12.62
C PHE A 59 -12.67 6.19 13.04
N GLU A 60 -11.75 5.91 12.12
CA GLU A 60 -10.46 5.25 12.40
C GLU A 60 -9.55 6.12 13.30
N LEU A 61 -9.68 7.45 13.22
CA LEU A 61 -8.97 8.40 14.10
C LEU A 61 -9.60 8.50 15.52
N GLY A 62 -10.71 7.80 15.77
CA GLY A 62 -11.39 7.80 17.05
C GLY A 62 -12.47 8.88 17.18
N ASN A 63 -12.82 9.57 16.09
CA ASN A 63 -13.93 10.51 16.04
C ASN A 63 -15.21 9.73 15.77
N ASP A 64 -16.05 9.52 16.79
CA ASP A 64 -17.27 8.72 16.64
C ASP A 64 -18.39 9.49 15.93
N TYR A 65 -18.49 10.80 16.15
CA TYR A 65 -19.59 11.65 15.69
C TYR A 65 -19.09 12.82 14.84
N ASP A 66 -19.88 13.19 13.85
CA ASP A 66 -19.67 14.41 13.07
C ASP A 66 -20.19 15.66 13.81
N GLU A 67 -20.02 16.82 13.18
CA GLU A 67 -20.46 18.13 13.71
C GLU A 67 -21.98 18.24 13.96
N ASN A 68 -22.78 17.37 13.33
CA ASN A 68 -24.23 17.29 13.48
C ASN A 68 -24.65 16.22 14.50
N GLY A 69 -23.71 15.58 15.18
CA GLY A 69 -23.97 14.52 16.15
C GLY A 69 -24.39 13.19 15.52
N LEU A 70 -24.09 12.97 14.24
CA LEU A 70 -24.34 11.71 13.53
C LEU A 70 -23.10 10.81 13.58
N LEU A 71 -23.33 9.52 13.79
CA LEU A 71 -22.22 8.54 13.81
C LEU A 71 -21.52 8.46 12.45
N HIS A 72 -20.20 8.66 12.44
CA HIS A 72 -19.39 8.50 11.24
C HIS A 72 -19.56 7.11 10.62
N ILE A 73 -19.58 6.04 11.41
CA ILE A 73 -19.77 4.68 10.90
C ILE A 73 -21.17 4.44 10.30
N ALA A 74 -22.19 5.17 10.77
CA ALA A 74 -23.52 5.13 10.16
C ALA A 74 -23.54 5.85 8.80
N SER A 75 -22.77 6.93 8.66
CA SER A 75 -22.55 7.61 7.38
C SER A 75 -21.84 6.70 6.37
N VAL A 76 -20.82 5.94 6.79
CA VAL A 76 -20.19 4.90 5.95
C VAL A 76 -21.22 3.89 5.46
N ALA A 77 -22.04 3.35 6.37
CA ALA A 77 -23.07 2.37 6.04
C ALA A 77 -24.13 2.95 5.08
N SER A 78 -24.54 4.21 5.27
CA SER A 78 -25.50 4.88 4.38
C SER A 78 -24.98 4.99 2.95
N GLN A 79 -23.71 5.37 2.76
CA GLN A 79 -23.12 5.45 1.43
C GLN A 79 -22.97 4.06 0.78
N ALA A 80 -22.58 3.06 1.55
CA ALA A 80 -22.49 1.68 1.07
C ALA A 80 -23.85 1.14 0.58
N LEU A 81 -24.93 1.43 1.32
CA LEU A 81 -26.30 1.08 0.92
C LEU A 81 -26.71 1.80 -0.38
N LEU A 82 -26.39 3.09 -0.52
CA LEU A 82 -26.68 3.85 -1.75
C LEU A 82 -25.93 3.26 -2.95
N ILE A 83 -24.67 2.90 -2.81
CA ILE A 83 -23.89 2.27 -3.89
C ILE A 83 -24.49 0.90 -4.25
N ALA A 84 -24.87 0.10 -3.26
CA ALA A 84 -25.50 -1.21 -3.49
C ALA A 84 -26.83 -1.10 -4.24
N GLU A 85 -27.63 -0.09 -3.93
CA GLU A 85 -28.87 0.20 -4.65
C GLU A 85 -28.58 0.69 -6.08
N MET A 86 -27.65 1.65 -6.24
CA MET A 86 -27.27 2.19 -7.55
C MET A 86 -26.70 1.12 -8.48
N TYR A 87 -26.06 0.08 -7.94
CA TYR A 87 -25.57 -1.05 -8.74
C TYR A 87 -26.67 -1.69 -9.58
N SER A 88 -27.89 -1.73 -9.06
CA SER A 88 -29.07 -2.31 -9.73
C SER A 88 -29.89 -1.28 -10.53
N CYS A 89 -30.04 -0.05 -10.00
CA CYS A 89 -30.95 0.94 -10.57
C CYS A 89 -30.27 2.06 -11.38
N TYR A 90 -28.95 2.28 -11.20
CA TYR A 90 -28.22 3.32 -11.91
C TYR A 90 -26.76 2.90 -12.24
N PRO A 91 -26.55 1.81 -13.00
CA PRO A 91 -25.22 1.32 -13.35
C PRO A 91 -24.41 2.31 -14.20
N GLN A 92 -25.06 3.22 -14.94
CA GLN A 92 -24.41 4.28 -15.72
C GLN A 92 -23.72 5.35 -14.86
N GLY A 93 -23.98 5.38 -13.56
CA GLY A 93 -23.26 6.23 -12.60
C GLY A 93 -21.91 5.67 -12.20
N ASP A 94 -21.58 4.45 -12.62
CA ASP A 94 -20.29 3.83 -12.35
C ASP A 94 -19.16 4.50 -13.13
N ASP A 95 -18.55 5.50 -12.52
CA ASP A 95 -17.41 6.24 -13.02
C ASP A 95 -16.08 5.78 -12.38
N ARG A 96 -16.12 4.59 -11.74
CA ARG A 96 -14.89 3.97 -11.27
C ARG A 96 -13.98 3.68 -12.46
N VAL A 97 -12.69 3.91 -12.29
CA VAL A 97 -11.70 3.55 -13.32
C VAL A 97 -11.69 2.03 -13.45
N ILE A 98 -12.54 1.52 -14.36
CA ILE A 98 -12.62 0.09 -14.66
C ILE A 98 -11.45 -0.25 -15.57
N GLY A 99 -10.49 -0.98 -15.05
CA GLY A 99 -9.28 -1.36 -15.80
C GLY A 99 -7.99 -1.20 -15.03
N VAL A 100 -8.01 -0.46 -13.92
CA VAL A 100 -6.95 -0.62 -12.92
C VAL A 100 -7.32 -1.86 -12.12
N SER A 101 -6.53 -2.90 -12.22
CA SER A 101 -6.64 -4.12 -11.41
C SER A 101 -7.05 -3.74 -9.98
N ASN A 102 -8.17 -4.32 -9.45
CA ASN A 102 -8.59 -4.12 -8.04
C ASN A 102 -7.59 -4.71 -7.03
N ARG A 103 -6.48 -5.28 -7.51
CA ARG A 103 -5.40 -5.72 -6.66
C ARG A 103 -4.52 -4.52 -6.26
N PRO A 104 -4.00 -4.51 -5.05
CA PRO A 104 -3.06 -3.47 -4.64
C PRO A 104 -1.85 -3.44 -5.59
N ILE A 105 -1.39 -2.25 -5.94
CA ILE A 105 -0.14 -2.05 -6.69
C ILE A 105 1.00 -2.14 -5.68
N ILE A 106 1.88 -3.11 -5.89
CA ILE A 106 2.91 -3.49 -4.95
C ILE A 106 4.28 -3.05 -5.47
N ALA A 107 4.97 -2.23 -4.69
CA ALA A 107 6.35 -1.84 -4.92
C ALA A 107 7.29 -2.54 -3.93
N LEU A 108 8.41 -3.06 -4.41
CA LEU A 108 9.48 -3.61 -3.58
C LEU A 108 10.71 -2.72 -3.63
N ASP A 109 11.31 -2.47 -2.48
CA ASP A 109 12.72 -2.08 -2.44
C ASP A 109 13.62 -3.26 -2.82
N ILE A 110 14.87 -3.00 -3.16
CA ILE A 110 15.80 -4.02 -3.64
C ILE A 110 16.83 -4.37 -2.58
N ASP A 111 17.55 -3.38 -2.07
CA ASP A 111 18.64 -3.60 -1.13
C ASP A 111 18.08 -4.04 0.23
N ASP A 112 18.61 -5.15 0.73
CA ASP A 112 18.20 -5.77 1.99
C ASP A 112 16.73 -6.21 2.10
N VAL A 113 15.95 -6.03 1.03
CA VAL A 113 14.62 -6.62 0.83
C VAL A 113 14.71 -7.81 -0.13
N CYS A 114 15.16 -7.59 -1.36
CA CYS A 114 15.31 -8.61 -2.40
C CYS A 114 16.71 -9.22 -2.41
N LEU A 115 17.73 -8.37 -2.39
CA LEU A 115 19.15 -8.71 -2.49
C LEU A 115 19.89 -8.38 -1.19
N ASP A 116 20.85 -9.24 -0.80
CA ASP A 116 21.66 -9.06 0.40
C ASP A 116 22.81 -8.07 0.16
N PHE A 117 22.45 -6.78 0.13
CA PHE A 117 23.41 -5.72 -0.07
C PHE A 117 24.38 -5.59 1.13
N ILE A 118 23.86 -5.57 2.37
CA ILE A 118 24.68 -5.43 3.57
C ILE A 118 25.71 -6.55 3.65
N GLY A 119 25.30 -7.81 3.51
CA GLY A 119 26.22 -8.94 3.57
C GLY A 119 27.28 -8.90 2.48
N ALA A 120 26.91 -8.54 1.25
CA ALA A 120 27.85 -8.41 0.15
C ALA A 120 28.83 -7.25 0.34
N PHE A 121 28.34 -6.09 0.81
CA PHE A 121 29.16 -4.93 1.10
C PHE A 121 30.19 -5.24 2.21
N GLU A 122 29.76 -5.82 3.32
CA GLU A 122 30.64 -6.20 4.43
C GLU A 122 31.72 -7.19 3.99
N LYS A 123 31.34 -8.17 3.16
CA LYS A 123 32.26 -9.16 2.60
C LYS A 123 33.31 -8.52 1.67
N LYS A 124 32.88 -7.58 0.82
CA LYS A 124 33.74 -6.92 -0.18
C LYS A 124 34.70 -5.91 0.45
N THR A 125 34.21 -5.13 1.44
CA THR A 125 34.96 -4.00 2.00
C THR A 125 35.63 -4.31 3.34
N GLY A 126 35.18 -5.35 4.05
CA GLY A 126 35.59 -5.62 5.44
C GLY A 126 34.98 -4.66 6.49
N ILE A 127 34.17 -3.69 6.06
CA ILE A 127 33.52 -2.72 6.93
C ILE A 127 32.17 -3.28 7.40
N LYS A 128 31.97 -3.36 8.72
CA LYS A 128 30.68 -3.76 9.29
C LYS A 128 29.69 -2.60 9.24
N LEU A 129 28.51 -2.84 8.62
CA LEU A 129 27.38 -1.94 8.66
C LEU A 129 26.62 -2.20 9.96
N ASN A 130 26.90 -1.42 10.97
CA ASN A 130 26.22 -1.49 12.27
C ASN A 130 24.74 -1.03 12.14
N GLU A 131 23.98 -1.12 13.25
CA GLU A 131 22.57 -0.72 13.34
C GLU A 131 22.26 0.68 12.77
N TYR A 132 23.28 1.55 12.67
CA TYR A 132 23.18 2.91 12.14
C TYR A 132 24.20 3.16 11.02
N TRP A 133 24.03 2.52 9.87
CA TRP A 133 24.94 2.74 8.74
C TRP A 133 24.77 4.10 8.03
N ASN A 134 24.03 5.02 8.63
CA ASN A 134 23.79 6.34 8.11
C ASN A 134 25.05 7.21 8.05
N GLY A 135 25.82 7.04 7.01
CA GLY A 135 26.63 8.13 6.51
C GLY A 135 27.96 8.37 7.19
N SER A 136 28.63 7.36 7.76
CA SER A 136 30.06 7.54 8.06
C SER A 136 30.80 7.84 6.75
N TYR A 137 31.80 8.73 6.81
CA TYR A 137 32.61 9.10 5.66
C TYR A 137 33.19 7.86 4.95
N GLN A 138 33.66 6.89 5.72
CA GLN A 138 34.22 5.64 5.19
C GLN A 138 33.22 4.81 4.36
N ILE A 139 31.96 4.76 4.80
CA ILE A 139 30.91 4.04 4.05
C ILE A 139 30.63 4.74 2.72
N ARG A 140 30.53 6.08 2.75
CA ARG A 140 30.29 6.86 1.52
C ARG A 140 31.42 6.70 0.52
N GLU A 141 32.68 6.78 0.97
CA GLU A 141 33.85 6.58 0.13
C GLU A 141 33.81 5.18 -0.54
N LYS A 142 33.48 4.13 0.22
CA LYS A 142 33.37 2.78 -0.32
C LYS A 142 32.21 2.58 -1.26
N LEU A 143 31.08 3.23 -1.02
CA LEU A 143 29.95 3.23 -1.95
C LEU A 143 30.29 3.92 -3.27
N GLU A 144 31.07 5.02 -3.20
CA GLU A 144 31.54 5.73 -4.36
C GLU A 144 32.55 4.87 -5.19
N GLU A 145 33.49 4.18 -4.53
CA GLU A 145 34.35 3.21 -5.18
C GLU A 145 33.56 2.08 -5.85
N LEU A 146 32.55 1.52 -5.17
CA LEU A 146 31.72 0.46 -5.68
C LEU A 146 30.76 0.92 -6.79
N SER A 147 30.50 2.22 -6.93
CA SER A 147 29.59 2.73 -7.97
C SER A 147 30.04 2.39 -9.41
N THR A 148 31.31 2.06 -9.60
CA THR A 148 31.90 1.65 -10.88
C THR A 148 32.17 0.14 -10.99
N ASP A 149 31.89 -0.64 -9.94
CA ASP A 149 32.13 -2.09 -9.89
C ASP A 149 30.88 -2.86 -10.41
N GLU A 150 30.77 -3.04 -11.70
CA GLU A 150 29.64 -3.79 -12.31
C GLU A 150 29.52 -5.20 -11.73
N GLU A 151 30.63 -5.90 -11.51
CA GLU A 151 30.61 -7.28 -11.00
C GLU A 151 29.93 -7.31 -9.61
N PHE A 152 30.26 -6.38 -8.72
CA PHE A 152 29.62 -6.29 -7.42
C PHE A 152 28.10 -6.17 -7.53
N TRP A 153 27.61 -5.21 -8.34
CA TRP A 153 26.19 -4.92 -8.45
C TRP A 153 25.38 -5.96 -9.25
N THR A 154 26.03 -6.70 -10.13
CA THR A 154 25.36 -7.74 -10.91
C THR A 154 25.42 -9.12 -10.29
N THR A 155 26.13 -9.28 -9.15
CA THR A 155 26.30 -10.57 -8.47
C THR A 155 25.89 -10.54 -7.00
N LEU A 156 25.12 -9.52 -6.57
CA LEU A 156 24.55 -9.49 -5.23
C LEU A 156 23.67 -10.75 -5.02
N PRO A 157 23.84 -11.45 -3.90
CA PRO A 157 23.07 -12.67 -3.65
C PRO A 157 21.62 -12.35 -3.33
N THR A 158 20.72 -13.29 -3.66
CA THR A 158 19.32 -13.22 -3.24
C THR A 158 19.22 -13.24 -1.73
N LYS A 159 18.43 -12.32 -1.14
CA LYS A 159 18.07 -12.35 0.26
C LYS A 159 16.69 -12.99 0.43
N HIS A 160 15.68 -12.44 -0.23
CA HIS A 160 14.34 -13.00 -0.23
C HIS A 160 13.73 -12.94 -1.63
N LEU A 161 13.25 -14.08 -2.12
CA LEU A 161 12.50 -14.16 -3.37
C LEU A 161 11.00 -14.02 -3.06
N PRO A 162 10.27 -13.09 -3.72
CA PRO A 162 8.85 -12.92 -3.46
C PRO A 162 8.02 -14.13 -3.94
N SER A 163 7.01 -14.52 -3.15
CA SER A 163 6.01 -15.52 -3.53
C SER A 163 4.87 -14.94 -4.37
N PHE A 164 4.97 -13.67 -4.75
CA PHE A 164 3.98 -12.91 -5.50
C PHE A 164 4.66 -12.10 -6.62
N GLU A 165 3.87 -11.62 -7.59
CA GLU A 165 4.33 -10.75 -8.65
C GLU A 165 4.28 -9.29 -8.19
N PRO A 166 5.41 -8.59 -7.97
CA PRO A 166 5.41 -7.15 -7.71
C PRO A 166 5.06 -6.38 -8.98
N ASP A 167 4.49 -5.19 -8.84
CA ASP A 167 4.21 -4.31 -9.98
C ASP A 167 5.43 -3.50 -10.39
N MET A 168 6.35 -3.27 -9.44
CA MET A 168 7.59 -2.55 -9.69
C MET A 168 8.62 -2.77 -8.58
N TYR A 169 9.86 -2.45 -8.92
CA TYR A 169 10.96 -2.30 -7.97
C TYR A 169 11.33 -0.81 -7.87
N ILE A 170 11.56 -0.31 -6.65
CA ILE A 170 11.98 1.08 -6.40
C ILE A 170 13.20 1.09 -5.50
N THR A 171 14.32 1.51 -6.02
CA THR A 171 15.60 1.56 -5.30
C THR A 171 16.22 2.95 -5.29
N SER A 172 17.21 3.17 -4.42
CA SER A 172 17.99 4.43 -4.34
C SER A 172 19.46 4.20 -4.65
N ARG A 173 19.75 3.51 -5.75
CA ARG A 173 21.11 3.20 -6.18
C ARG A 173 21.65 4.25 -7.15
N SER A 174 22.92 4.64 -6.98
CA SER A 174 23.62 5.58 -7.90
C SER A 174 24.49 4.84 -8.91
N ILE A 175 23.90 3.86 -9.60
CA ILE A 175 24.56 3.03 -10.61
C ILE A 175 23.67 2.91 -11.85
N PRO A 176 24.21 2.43 -13.01
CA PRO A 176 23.39 2.14 -14.17
C PRO A 176 22.25 1.15 -13.82
N ILE A 177 21.02 1.51 -14.13
CA ILE A 177 19.84 0.70 -13.83
C ILE A 177 19.88 -0.69 -14.44
N GLU A 178 20.59 -0.84 -15.55
CA GLU A 178 20.75 -2.12 -16.27
C GLU A 178 21.49 -3.16 -15.43
N TRP A 179 22.42 -2.75 -14.56
CA TRP A 179 23.09 -3.66 -13.65
C TRP A 179 22.13 -4.24 -12.61
N THR A 180 21.23 -3.41 -12.12
CA THR A 180 20.17 -3.85 -11.20
C THR A 180 19.24 -4.85 -11.87
N LYS A 181 18.78 -4.55 -13.09
CA LYS A 181 17.91 -5.45 -13.87
C LYS A 181 18.60 -6.78 -14.15
N LYS A 182 19.87 -6.76 -14.59
CA LYS A 182 20.68 -7.95 -14.84
C LYS A 182 20.80 -8.84 -13.60
N ASN A 183 21.00 -8.25 -12.42
CA ASN A 183 21.09 -9.01 -11.18
C ASN A 183 19.74 -9.64 -10.79
N LEU A 184 18.64 -8.87 -10.84
CA LEU A 184 17.30 -9.40 -10.54
C LEU A 184 16.94 -10.56 -11.48
N GLU A 185 17.19 -10.42 -12.78
CA GLU A 185 16.95 -11.45 -13.78
C GLU A 185 17.79 -12.71 -13.52
N ALA A 186 19.09 -12.54 -13.25
CA ALA A 186 20.02 -13.65 -12.98
C ALA A 186 19.63 -14.44 -11.72
N ASN A 187 18.98 -13.81 -10.76
CA ASN A 187 18.48 -14.42 -9.52
C ASN A 187 17.02 -14.92 -9.62
N GLY A 188 16.39 -14.83 -10.79
CA GLY A 188 15.05 -15.37 -11.03
C GLY A 188 13.93 -14.55 -10.40
N PHE A 189 14.13 -13.25 -10.14
CA PHE A 189 13.08 -12.37 -9.67
C PHE A 189 12.02 -12.15 -10.75
N PRO A 190 10.74 -11.96 -10.35
CA PRO A 190 9.67 -11.61 -11.28
C PRO A 190 10.01 -10.39 -12.12
N CYS A 191 9.69 -10.45 -13.42
CA CYS A 191 9.94 -9.35 -14.35
C CYS A 191 8.97 -8.19 -14.06
N ALA A 192 9.51 -7.05 -13.61
CA ALA A 192 8.74 -5.84 -13.36
C ALA A 192 9.61 -4.60 -13.65
N PRO A 193 8.99 -3.43 -13.91
CA PRO A 193 9.72 -2.18 -14.05
C PRO A 193 10.62 -1.88 -12.85
N VAL A 194 11.83 -1.38 -13.11
CA VAL A 194 12.77 -0.95 -12.08
C VAL A 194 12.91 0.57 -12.16
N TYR A 195 12.66 1.24 -11.04
CA TYR A 195 12.80 2.69 -10.91
C TYR A 195 13.90 3.02 -9.91
N CYS A 196 14.68 4.04 -10.23
CA CYS A 196 15.71 4.55 -9.35
C CYS A 196 15.36 5.97 -8.90
N VAL A 197 15.34 6.18 -7.58
CA VAL A 197 15.16 7.48 -6.95
C VAL A 197 16.51 7.93 -6.42
N PRO A 198 16.92 9.18 -6.58
CA PRO A 198 18.16 9.68 -5.97
C PRO A 198 18.23 9.38 -4.48
N TRP A 199 19.41 9.05 -3.98
CA TRP A 199 19.65 8.60 -2.60
C TRP A 199 19.01 9.48 -1.51
N ASN A 200 18.97 10.80 -1.72
CA ASN A 200 18.48 11.79 -0.75
C ASN A 200 17.04 12.24 -1.01
N GLU A 201 16.37 11.62 -1.96
CA GLU A 201 14.99 11.94 -2.30
C GLU A 201 14.03 10.88 -1.77
N SER A 202 12.79 11.31 -1.48
CA SER A 202 11.72 10.42 -1.06
C SER A 202 11.15 9.64 -2.24
N LYS A 203 10.82 8.36 -2.03
CA LYS A 203 10.14 7.52 -3.02
C LYS A 203 8.67 7.91 -3.24
N ILE A 204 8.11 8.78 -2.40
CA ILE A 204 6.67 9.09 -2.34
C ILE A 204 6.13 9.64 -3.65
N GLN A 205 6.86 10.57 -4.29
CA GLN A 205 6.39 11.16 -5.55
C GLN A 205 6.18 10.08 -6.61
N LEU A 206 7.17 9.21 -6.80
CA LEU A 206 7.11 8.10 -7.75
C LEU A 206 5.99 7.11 -7.39
N MET A 207 5.83 6.78 -6.11
CA MET A 207 4.77 5.88 -5.65
C MET A 207 3.37 6.46 -5.92
N LYS A 208 3.17 7.77 -5.75
CA LYS A 208 1.90 8.44 -6.07
C LYS A 208 1.62 8.44 -7.57
N GLU A 209 2.61 8.71 -8.40
CA GLU A 209 2.49 8.69 -9.87
C GLU A 209 2.07 7.32 -10.39
N HIS A 210 2.52 6.26 -9.75
CA HIS A 210 2.18 4.88 -10.10
C HIS A 210 1.05 4.27 -9.28
N ASN A 211 0.35 5.06 -8.43
CA ASN A 211 -0.75 4.61 -7.57
C ASN A 211 -0.37 3.40 -6.68
N VAL A 212 0.87 3.37 -6.16
CA VAL A 212 1.34 2.31 -5.28
C VAL A 212 0.46 2.26 -4.03
N SER A 213 -0.03 1.07 -3.72
CA SER A 213 -0.89 0.80 -2.56
C SER A 213 -0.10 0.18 -1.41
N ILE A 214 0.90 -0.63 -1.74
CA ILE A 214 1.74 -1.36 -0.78
C ILE A 214 3.20 -1.14 -1.15
N LEU A 215 3.99 -0.66 -0.18
CA LEU A 215 5.46 -0.66 -0.24
C LEU A 215 6.00 -1.76 0.67
N ILE A 216 7.08 -2.43 0.26
CA ILE A 216 7.90 -3.26 1.13
C ILE A 216 9.32 -2.70 1.09
N ASP A 217 9.82 -2.27 2.24
CA ASP A 217 11.09 -1.56 2.36
C ASP A 217 11.73 -1.86 3.72
N ASP A 218 13.05 -1.82 3.82
CA ASP A 218 13.77 -2.06 5.08
C ASP A 218 14.16 -0.75 5.79
N LYS A 219 14.10 0.39 5.06
CA LYS A 219 14.54 1.69 5.57
C LYS A 219 13.45 2.37 6.39
N PRO A 220 13.72 2.72 7.68
CA PRO A 220 12.75 3.40 8.56
C PRO A 220 12.15 4.67 7.99
N ALA A 221 12.94 5.50 7.32
CA ALA A 221 12.45 6.74 6.73
C ALA A 221 11.42 6.48 5.64
N ASN A 222 11.65 5.52 4.73
CA ASN A 222 10.70 5.16 3.68
C ASN A 222 9.41 4.58 4.26
N TYR A 223 9.52 3.79 5.34
CA TYR A 223 8.37 3.24 6.06
C TYR A 223 7.50 4.36 6.64
N LEU A 224 8.09 5.33 7.33
CA LEU A 224 7.36 6.46 7.93
C LEU A 224 6.74 7.35 6.84
N ASP A 225 7.52 7.72 5.82
CA ASP A 225 7.04 8.51 4.68
C ASP A 225 5.83 7.86 4.00
N ALA A 226 5.88 6.54 3.78
CA ALA A 226 4.78 5.81 3.14
C ALA A 226 3.49 5.90 3.97
N ILE A 227 3.57 5.66 5.28
CA ILE A 227 2.41 5.71 6.18
C ILE A 227 1.81 7.11 6.25
N GLU A 228 2.64 8.14 6.40
CA GLU A 228 2.21 9.54 6.45
C GLU A 228 1.49 9.97 5.16
N ASN A 229 1.79 9.31 4.05
CA ASN A 229 1.15 9.57 2.75
C ASN A 229 0.04 8.58 2.40
N GLY A 230 -0.42 7.77 3.36
CA GLY A 230 -1.56 6.84 3.17
C GLY A 230 -1.23 5.60 2.35
N ILE A 231 0.06 5.28 2.17
CA ILE A 231 0.52 4.06 1.49
C ILE A 231 0.81 3.00 2.56
N PHE A 232 0.20 1.83 2.43
CA PHE A 232 0.50 0.74 3.36
C PHE A 232 1.96 0.30 3.19
N CYS A 233 2.69 0.14 4.29
CA CYS A 233 4.09 -0.30 4.21
C CYS A 233 4.34 -1.49 5.13
N TYR A 234 4.97 -2.53 4.59
CA TYR A 234 5.64 -3.55 5.37
C TYR A 234 7.10 -3.15 5.58
N LEU A 235 7.57 -3.25 6.82
CA LEU A 235 8.97 -3.04 7.16
C LEU A 235 9.68 -4.40 7.19
N MET A 236 10.59 -4.65 6.23
CA MET A 236 11.45 -5.82 6.23
C MET A 236 12.44 -5.74 7.40
N ASP A 237 12.53 -6.81 8.22
CA ASP A 237 13.44 -6.82 9.36
C ASP A 237 14.90 -6.73 8.92
N ALA A 238 15.59 -5.73 9.40
CA ALA A 238 17.02 -5.51 9.17
C ALA A 238 17.68 -4.95 10.44
N PRO A 239 18.98 -5.20 10.65
CA PRO A 239 19.67 -4.74 11.86
C PRO A 239 19.46 -3.25 12.17
N HIS A 240 19.49 -2.41 11.15
CA HIS A 240 19.38 -0.96 11.27
C HIS A 240 17.96 -0.43 11.56
N ASN A 241 16.94 -1.29 11.56
CA ASN A 241 15.57 -0.87 11.85
C ASN A 241 14.95 -1.54 13.10
N ARG A 242 15.71 -2.40 13.81
CA ARG A 242 15.21 -3.13 14.99
C ARG A 242 14.90 -2.26 16.20
N TYR A 243 15.40 -1.03 16.21
CA TYR A 243 15.03 -0.05 17.23
C TYR A 243 13.56 0.41 17.12
N MET A 244 12.95 0.32 15.94
CA MET A 244 11.56 0.62 15.76
C MET A 244 10.69 -0.45 16.45
N LYS A 245 10.02 -0.05 17.52
CA LYS A 245 9.13 -0.93 18.30
C LYS A 245 7.66 -0.71 17.90
N ASN A 246 6.79 -1.60 18.31
CA ASN A 246 5.33 -1.50 18.14
C ASN A 246 4.84 -1.43 16.68
N ILE A 247 5.58 -2.01 15.75
CA ILE A 247 5.18 -2.08 14.33
C ILE A 247 4.16 -3.22 14.08
N GLY A 248 4.12 -4.20 14.99
CA GLY A 248 3.16 -5.31 14.94
C GLY A 248 3.30 -6.15 13.66
N HIS A 249 2.17 -6.47 13.04
CA HIS A 249 2.08 -7.30 11.84
C HIS A 249 2.69 -6.66 10.58
N ARG A 250 3.07 -5.38 10.63
CA ARG A 250 3.75 -4.72 9.51
C ARG A 250 5.24 -5.05 9.43
N ARG A 251 5.84 -5.60 10.49
CA ARG A 251 7.20 -6.14 10.42
C ARG A 251 7.16 -7.53 9.83
N ILE A 252 7.92 -7.74 8.76
CA ILE A 252 8.04 -9.02 8.06
C ILE A 252 9.49 -9.48 8.05
N TYR A 253 9.70 -10.76 7.85
CA TYR A 253 11.01 -11.42 7.90
C TYR A 253 11.37 -12.13 6.60
N ASP A 254 10.43 -12.22 5.68
CA ASP A 254 10.59 -12.75 4.33
C ASP A 254 9.51 -12.18 3.38
N LEU A 255 9.55 -12.56 2.12
CA LEU A 255 8.60 -12.15 1.09
C LEU A 255 7.54 -13.22 0.77
N ASN A 256 7.30 -14.18 1.67
CA ASN A 256 6.23 -15.17 1.57
C ASN A 256 4.89 -14.58 2.04
N LEU A 257 4.40 -13.59 1.32
CA LEU A 257 3.18 -12.86 1.66
C LEU A 257 2.02 -13.26 0.75
N ASN A 258 0.83 -13.41 1.33
CA ASN A 258 -0.39 -13.57 0.55
C ASN A 258 -1.02 -12.19 0.31
N LEU A 259 -0.63 -11.54 -0.79
CA LEU A 259 -1.07 -10.19 -1.19
C LEU A 259 -2.14 -10.23 -2.29
N LYS A 260 -2.90 -11.33 -2.37
CA LYS A 260 -4.00 -11.52 -3.34
C LYS A 260 -5.29 -10.88 -2.87
#